data_fbe87893af20e616ca7d51f5b3c2db4a
#
_entry.id   fbe87893af20e616ca7d51f5b3c2db4a
#
_cell.length_a   1.000
_cell.length_b   1.000
_cell.length_c   1.000
_cell.angle_alpha   90.00
_cell.angle_beta   90.00
_cell.angle_gamma   90.00
#
_symmetry.space_group_name_H-M   'P 1'
#
loop_
_entity.id
_entity.type
_entity.pdbx_description
1 polymer ?
#
loop_
_entity_poly.entity_id
_entity_poly.type
_entity_poly.pdbx_seq_one_letter_code
_entity_poly.pdbx_strand_id
1 'polypeptide(L)'
;MKKNIKSLRQLRVGQQLKHLISEIIIMGNFQNKKVRETSITVTEVKVSPNLKKAHVFVISRDRKKNFIKYLNEKNFIFKKEIAEKLNLRFVPDLTFLFDNTFEYANKIEQIFKEPKVLKDL
;
A
#
# COMPACT_ATOMS: atom_id res chain seq x y z
N MET A 1 18.21 19.52 -6.28
CA MET A 1 17.86 18.83 -5.08
C MET A 1 16.42 18.83 -4.69
N LYS A 2 15.57 19.09 -5.61
CA LYS A 2 14.12 19.11 -5.36
C LYS A 2 13.43 17.84 -5.78
N LYS A 3 14.19 16.83 -6.18
CA LYS A 3 13.66 15.59 -6.74
C LYS A 3 12.73 14.84 -5.79
N ASN A 4 12.98 14.97 -4.49
CA ASN A 4 12.23 14.21 -3.50
C ASN A 4 11.07 14.98 -2.90
N ILE A 5 10.85 16.22 -3.37
CA ILE A 5 9.75 17.03 -2.87
C ILE A 5 8.50 16.72 -3.69
N LYS A 6 7.51 16.16 -3.03
CA LYS A 6 6.22 15.89 -3.65
C LYS A 6 5.37 17.14 -3.64
N SER A 7 4.61 17.35 -4.70
CA SER A 7 3.65 18.45 -4.73
C SER A 7 2.50 18.16 -3.77
N LEU A 8 1.81 19.21 -3.33
CA LEU A 8 0.61 19.04 -2.51
C LEU A 8 -0.44 18.20 -3.23
N ARG A 9 -0.52 18.34 -4.55
CA ARG A 9 -1.45 17.56 -5.35
C ARG A 9 -1.12 16.07 -5.31
N GLN A 10 0.17 15.71 -5.44
CA GLN A 10 0.59 14.31 -5.31
C GLN A 10 0.21 13.74 -3.95
N LEU A 11 0.46 14.48 -2.89
CA LEU A 11 0.15 14.04 -1.53
C LEU A 11 -1.35 13.90 -1.32
N ARG A 12 -2.12 14.84 -1.82
CA ARG A 12 -3.58 14.82 -1.68
C ARG A 12 -4.20 13.65 -2.44
N VAL A 13 -3.80 13.46 -3.68
CA VAL A 13 -4.28 12.34 -4.50
C VAL A 13 -3.88 11.02 -3.84
N GLY A 14 -2.63 10.92 -3.36
CA GLY A 14 -2.16 9.73 -2.66
C GLY A 14 -3.02 9.39 -1.44
N GLN A 15 -3.41 10.38 -0.64
CA GLN A 15 -4.26 10.17 0.53
C GLN A 15 -5.67 9.75 0.12
N GLN A 16 -6.23 10.36 -0.89
CA GLN A 16 -7.55 9.98 -1.40
C GLN A 16 -7.55 8.55 -1.92
N LEU A 17 -6.53 8.17 -2.67
CA LEU A 17 -6.38 6.81 -3.18
C LEU A 17 -6.21 5.81 -2.04
N LYS A 18 -5.38 6.14 -1.06
CA LYS A 18 -5.15 5.28 0.10
C LYS A 18 -6.46 4.97 0.81
N HIS A 19 -7.24 5.99 1.07
CA HIS A 19 -8.53 5.83 1.77
C HIS A 19 -9.48 4.96 0.97
N LEU A 20 -9.65 5.26 -0.31
CA LEU A 20 -10.57 4.52 -1.17
C LEU A 20 -10.13 3.07 -1.39
N ILE A 21 -8.87 2.85 -1.67
CA ILE A 21 -8.34 1.49 -1.88
C ILE A 21 -8.49 0.67 -0.60
N SER A 22 -8.23 1.27 0.55
CA SER A 22 -8.44 0.61 1.84
C SER A 22 -9.89 0.19 2.03
N GLU A 23 -10.83 1.06 1.68
CA GLU A 23 -12.26 0.73 1.75
C GLU A 23 -12.62 -0.42 0.82
N ILE A 24 -12.12 -0.40 -0.40
CA ILE A 24 -12.40 -1.47 -1.38
C ILE A 24 -11.93 -2.82 -0.83
N ILE A 25 -10.74 -2.86 -0.24
CA ILE A 25 -10.18 -4.09 0.32
C ILE A 25 -11.01 -4.56 1.51
N ILE A 26 -11.38 -3.65 2.40
CA ILE A 26 -12.13 -3.99 3.62
C ILE A 26 -13.55 -4.47 3.27
N MET A 27 -14.22 -3.77 2.37
CA MET A 27 -15.58 -4.10 1.98
C MET A 27 -15.67 -5.34 1.10
N GLY A 28 -14.55 -5.72 0.54
CA GLY A 28 -14.29 -7.05 0.03
C GLY A 28 -15.26 -7.65 -0.95
N ASN A 29 -15.38 -7.05 -2.12
CA ASN A 29 -16.00 -7.74 -3.23
C ASN A 29 -15.01 -8.69 -3.91
N PHE A 30 -13.95 -9.06 -3.20
CA PHE A 30 -13.00 -10.03 -3.68
C PHE A 30 -13.51 -11.42 -3.36
N GLN A 31 -13.66 -12.24 -4.38
CA GLN A 31 -14.11 -13.61 -4.19
C GLN A 31 -12.98 -14.52 -3.72
N ASN A 32 -11.75 -14.04 -3.73
CA ASN A 32 -10.62 -14.84 -3.28
C ASN A 32 -10.62 -14.95 -1.76
N LYS A 33 -10.81 -16.16 -1.28
CA LYS A 33 -10.86 -16.46 0.15
C LYS A 33 -9.58 -16.04 0.88
N LYS A 34 -8.42 -16.23 0.26
CA LYS A 34 -7.14 -15.88 0.86
C LYS A 34 -7.05 -14.38 1.15
N VAL A 35 -7.53 -13.55 0.22
CA VAL A 35 -7.53 -12.10 0.41
C VAL A 35 -8.48 -11.71 1.54
N ARG A 36 -9.64 -12.34 1.60
CA ARG A 36 -10.62 -12.03 2.65
C ARG A 36 -10.18 -12.46 4.04
N GLU A 37 -9.49 -13.59 4.15
CA GLU A 37 -9.01 -14.12 5.42
C GLU A 37 -7.73 -13.43 5.89
N THR A 38 -6.95 -12.89 4.97
CA THR A 38 -5.73 -12.18 5.28
C THR A 38 -6.06 -10.72 5.54
N SER A 39 -5.73 -10.24 6.72
CA SER A 39 -5.91 -8.81 7.03
C SER A 39 -4.87 -8.01 6.25
N ILE A 40 -5.31 -7.35 5.20
CA ILE A 40 -4.46 -6.52 4.36
C ILE A 40 -4.63 -5.07 4.77
N THR A 41 -3.51 -4.39 4.99
CA THR A 41 -3.49 -2.98 5.33
C THR A 41 -2.71 -2.22 4.28
N VAL A 42 -3.31 -1.16 3.75
CA VAL A 42 -2.60 -0.23 2.87
C VAL A 42 -1.82 0.73 3.76
N THR A 43 -0.51 0.70 3.64
CA THR A 43 0.35 1.53 4.49
C THR A 43 0.63 2.88 3.86
N GLU A 44 0.76 2.93 2.54
CA GLU A 44 1.06 4.17 1.84
C GLU A 44 0.70 4.04 0.37
N VAL A 45 0.35 5.15 -0.25
CA VAL A 45 0.19 5.25 -1.70
C VAL A 45 1.06 6.38 -2.20
N LYS A 46 2.01 6.06 -3.06
CA LYS A 46 2.91 7.04 -3.67
C LYS A 46 2.53 7.24 -5.13
N VAL A 47 2.21 8.48 -5.46
CA VAL A 47 1.75 8.85 -6.81
C VAL A 47 2.90 9.51 -7.55
N SER A 48 3.04 9.20 -8.84
CA SER A 48 4.07 9.83 -9.67
C SER A 48 3.76 11.32 -9.87
N PRO A 49 4.78 12.14 -10.21
CA PRO A 49 4.57 13.58 -10.42
C PRO A 49 3.51 13.91 -11.46
N ASN A 50 3.40 13.09 -12.51
CA ASN A 50 2.38 13.29 -13.55
C ASN A 50 1.03 12.66 -13.20
N LEU A 51 0.90 12.07 -12.01
CA LEU A 51 -0.32 11.43 -11.51
C LEU A 51 -0.81 10.25 -12.35
N LYS A 52 0.04 9.69 -13.19
CA LYS A 52 -0.34 8.57 -14.07
C LYS A 52 -0.06 7.20 -13.49
N LYS A 53 0.82 7.12 -12.48
CA LYS A 53 1.18 5.86 -11.82
C LYS A 53 1.07 6.02 -10.32
N ALA A 54 0.67 4.96 -9.65
CA ALA A 54 0.59 4.93 -8.20
C ALA A 54 1.11 3.60 -7.68
N HIS A 55 2.00 3.65 -6.72
CA HIS A 55 2.49 2.48 -6.01
C HIS A 55 1.73 2.36 -4.69
N VAL A 56 1.03 1.26 -4.53
CA VAL A 56 0.20 0.98 -3.36
C VAL A 56 0.95 -0.01 -2.48
N PHE A 57 1.45 0.46 -1.34
CA PHE A 57 2.20 -0.37 -0.42
C PHE A 57 1.25 -1.01 0.57
N VAL A 58 1.36 -2.32 0.72
CA VAL A 58 0.47 -3.11 1.56
C VAL A 58 1.25 -4.09 2.42
N ILE A 59 0.66 -4.41 3.57
CA ILE A 59 1.16 -5.48 4.43
C ILE A 59 0.01 -6.43 4.72
N SER A 60 0.36 -7.65 5.12
CA SER A 60 -0.60 -8.62 5.59
C SER A 60 -0.27 -8.99 7.03
N ARG A 61 -1.29 -9.42 7.76
CA ARG A 61 -1.13 -9.83 9.15
C ARG A 61 -0.19 -11.03 9.30
N ASP A 62 -0.28 -11.97 8.38
CA ASP A 62 0.56 -13.18 8.39
C ASP A 62 1.89 -12.98 7.67
N ARG A 63 2.14 -11.78 7.15
CA ARG A 63 3.37 -11.41 6.42
C ARG A 63 3.61 -12.21 5.13
N LYS A 64 2.64 -12.96 4.67
CA LYS A 64 2.73 -13.66 3.39
C LYS A 64 2.50 -12.66 2.27
N LYS A 65 3.16 -12.88 1.14
CA LYS A 65 3.13 -11.96 0.01
C LYS A 65 2.34 -12.47 -1.19
N ASN A 66 1.78 -13.66 -1.08
CA ASN A 66 1.10 -14.30 -2.22
C ASN A 66 -0.14 -13.55 -2.69
N PHE A 67 -0.75 -12.73 -1.84
CA PHE A 67 -1.92 -11.94 -2.22
C PHE A 67 -1.59 -10.76 -3.14
N ILE A 68 -0.33 -10.34 -3.20
CA ILE A 68 0.10 -9.20 -4.03
C ILE A 68 -0.19 -9.46 -5.51
N LYS A 69 0.16 -10.65 -5.97
CA LYS A 69 -0.10 -11.04 -7.36
C LYS A 69 -1.58 -10.95 -7.69
N TYR A 70 -2.42 -11.43 -6.78
CA TYR A 70 -3.87 -11.40 -6.96
C TYR A 70 -4.38 -9.97 -7.04
N LEU A 71 -3.91 -9.08 -6.15
CA LEU A 71 -4.33 -7.68 -6.19
C LEU A 71 -3.95 -7.02 -7.51
N ASN A 72 -2.73 -7.29 -8.00
CA ASN A 72 -2.29 -6.73 -9.28
C ASN A 72 -3.10 -7.26 -10.45
N GLU A 73 -3.46 -8.53 -10.41
CA GLU A 73 -4.31 -9.13 -11.44
C GLU A 73 -5.72 -8.53 -11.45
N LYS A 74 -6.22 -8.12 -10.29
CA LYS A 74 -7.55 -7.52 -10.14
C LYS A 74 -7.51 -6.00 -10.13
N ASN A 75 -6.45 -5.42 -10.65
CA ASN A 75 -6.24 -3.99 -10.74
C ASN A 75 -7.44 -3.24 -11.34
N PHE A 76 -8.10 -3.85 -12.32
CA PHE A 76 -9.26 -3.24 -12.99
C PHE A 76 -10.42 -2.96 -12.05
N ILE A 77 -10.59 -3.74 -10.99
CA ILE A 77 -11.65 -3.52 -9.99
C ILE A 77 -11.39 -2.21 -9.26
N PHE A 78 -10.15 -1.98 -8.85
CA PHE A 78 -9.76 -0.75 -8.17
C PHE A 78 -9.89 0.46 -9.10
N LYS A 79 -9.43 0.32 -10.33
CA LYS A 79 -9.49 1.42 -11.31
C LYS A 79 -10.93 1.85 -11.57
N LYS A 80 -11.84 0.90 -11.68
CA LYS A 80 -13.25 1.18 -11.90
C LYS A 80 -13.84 1.97 -10.73
N GLU A 81 -13.59 1.52 -9.50
CA GLU A 81 -14.09 2.19 -8.31
C GLU A 81 -13.51 3.59 -8.16
N ILE A 82 -12.22 3.74 -8.46
CA ILE A 82 -11.56 5.04 -8.41
C ILE A 82 -12.17 6.00 -9.42
N ALA A 83 -12.42 5.51 -10.64
CA ALA A 83 -13.03 6.33 -11.68
C ALA A 83 -14.43 6.81 -11.30
N GLU A 84 -15.19 5.98 -10.59
CA GLU A 84 -16.55 6.32 -10.18
C GLU A 84 -16.58 7.27 -8.99
N LYS A 85 -15.65 7.16 -8.07
CA LYS A 85 -15.72 7.85 -6.77
C LYS A 85 -14.81 9.05 -6.64
N LEU A 86 -13.74 9.13 -7.42
CA LEU A 86 -12.82 10.25 -7.37
C LEU A 86 -12.87 11.04 -8.66
N ASN A 87 -12.87 12.36 -8.53
CA ASN A 87 -12.89 13.25 -9.68
C ASN A 87 -11.46 13.51 -10.15
N LEU A 88 -10.85 12.51 -10.78
CA LEU A 88 -9.50 12.61 -11.31
C LEU A 88 -9.55 12.67 -12.83
N ARG A 89 -8.68 13.49 -13.39
CA ARG A 89 -8.58 13.61 -14.85
C ARG A 89 -8.18 12.27 -15.48
N PHE A 90 -7.25 11.58 -14.84
CA PHE A 90 -6.83 10.25 -15.26
C PHE A 90 -6.79 9.36 -14.02
N VAL A 91 -7.23 8.12 -14.18
CA VAL A 91 -7.07 7.13 -13.12
C VAL A 91 -5.64 6.59 -13.21
N PRO A 92 -4.84 6.71 -12.16
CA PRO A 92 -3.48 6.19 -12.19
C PRO A 92 -3.44 4.68 -12.37
N ASP A 93 -2.40 4.19 -13.04
CA ASP A 93 -2.13 2.76 -13.07
C ASP A 93 -1.58 2.35 -11.72
N LEU A 94 -2.23 1.39 -11.08
CA LEU A 94 -1.87 0.92 -9.76
C LEU A 94 -0.90 -0.25 -9.83
N THR A 95 0.09 -0.25 -8.95
CA THR A 95 0.97 -1.39 -8.73
C THR A 95 0.99 -1.66 -7.23
N PHE A 96 0.56 -2.86 -6.84
CA PHE A 96 0.58 -3.27 -5.44
C PHE A 96 1.95 -3.87 -5.11
N LEU A 97 2.53 -3.39 -4.01
CA LEU A 97 3.86 -3.82 -3.55
C LEU A 97 3.79 -4.11 -2.05
N PHE A 98 4.57 -5.07 -1.61
CA PHE A 98 4.67 -5.33 -0.18
C PHE A 98 5.51 -4.25 0.48
N ASP A 99 5.05 -3.74 1.62
CA ASP A 99 5.78 -2.71 2.35
C ASP A 99 6.83 -3.34 3.26
N ASN A 100 8.05 -3.40 2.78
CA ASN A 100 9.17 -3.98 3.51
C ASN A 100 9.66 -3.10 4.66
N THR A 101 9.21 -1.86 4.72
CA THR A 101 9.60 -0.93 5.79
C THR A 101 9.23 -1.49 7.16
N PHE A 102 8.04 -2.07 7.27
CA PHE A 102 7.59 -2.66 8.53
C PHE A 102 8.43 -3.85 8.95
N GLU A 103 8.83 -4.70 8.02
CA GLU A 103 9.70 -5.84 8.31
C GLU A 103 11.05 -5.36 8.82
N TYR A 104 11.59 -4.36 8.17
CA TYR A 104 12.88 -3.79 8.55
C TYR A 104 12.83 -3.20 9.95
N ALA A 105 11.79 -2.43 10.25
CA ALA A 105 11.62 -1.83 11.57
C ALA A 105 11.48 -2.91 12.65
N ASN A 106 10.72 -3.97 12.38
CA ASN A 106 10.58 -5.09 13.32
C ASN A 106 11.90 -5.78 13.60
N LYS A 107 12.72 -5.97 12.59
CA LYS A 107 14.03 -6.59 12.75
C LYS A 107 14.94 -5.73 13.64
N ILE A 108 14.91 -4.43 13.45
CA ILE A 108 15.68 -3.51 14.27
C ILE A 108 15.21 -3.56 15.71
N GLU A 109 13.91 -3.54 15.96
CA GLU A 109 13.37 -3.65 17.31
C GLU A 109 13.78 -4.96 17.98
N GLN A 110 13.72 -6.07 17.27
CA GLN A 110 14.13 -7.36 17.80
C GLN A 110 15.59 -7.38 18.18
N ILE A 111 16.46 -6.79 17.37
CA ILE A 111 17.88 -6.70 17.66
C ILE A 111 18.12 -5.93 18.96
N PHE A 112 17.45 -4.80 19.15
CA PHE A 112 17.59 -3.99 20.34
C PHE A 112 17.02 -4.65 21.59
N LYS A 113 16.09 -5.58 21.44
CA LYS A 113 15.50 -6.31 22.57
C LYS A 113 16.32 -7.51 23.00
N GLU A 114 17.30 -7.93 22.22
CA GLU A 114 18.14 -9.04 22.59
C GLU A 114 19.05 -8.66 23.77
N PRO A 115 19.16 -9.51 24.78
CA PRO A 115 19.98 -9.20 25.97
C PRO A 115 21.42 -8.85 25.64
N LYS A 116 21.97 -9.50 24.63
CA LYS A 116 23.35 -9.25 24.20
C LYS A 116 23.55 -7.81 23.73
N VAL A 117 22.61 -7.30 22.97
CA VAL A 117 22.67 -5.92 22.46
C VAL A 117 22.44 -4.93 23.60
N LEU A 118 21.50 -5.24 24.49
CA LEU A 118 21.20 -4.38 25.64
C LEU A 118 22.38 -4.22 26.57
N LYS A 119 23.21 -5.26 26.70
CA LYS A 119 24.42 -5.18 27.52
C LYS A 119 25.49 -4.26 26.94
N ASP A 120 25.50 -4.13 25.62
CA ASP A 120 26.46 -3.29 24.91
C ASP A 120 26.03 -1.83 24.84
N LEU A 121 24.83 -1.54 25.26
CA LEU A 121 24.34 -0.19 25.35
C LEU A 121 24.58 0.40 26.74
#